data_925dc697eb568dd941808a2a273a2332
#
_entry.id   925dc697eb568dd941808a2a273a2332
#
_cell.length_a   1.000
_cell.length_b   1.000
_cell.length_c   1.000
_cell.angle_alpha   90.00
_cell.angle_beta   90.00
_cell.angle_gamma   90.00
#
_symmetry.space_group_name_H-M   'P 1'
#
loop_
_entity.id
_entity.type
_entity.pdbx_description
1 polymer ?
#
loop_
_entity_poly.entity_id
_entity_poly.type
_entity_poly.pdbx_seq_one_letter_code
_entity_poly.pdbx_strand_id
1 'polypeptide(L)'
;MVKLLGQLLEEAYPNFVEKNLSYDLQSNVPVKIITADGNLLARLFDNLIGNAIKYGADGKRVLVKILAQEDVVTVSITNYGYVIPPEELPLIFNKFYRVEQSRSSSTGGTGLGLAIAKEIVDMHGGTINVTSDLDGTVFTVKLQVNFDINKENFGTIS
;
A
#
# COMPACT_ATOMS: atom_id res chain seq x y z
N MET A 1 -1.90 9.88 -9.41
CA MET A 1 -2.08 8.91 -8.31
C MET A 1 -3.33 8.06 -8.46
N VAL A 2 -4.48 8.67 -8.67
CA VAL A 2 -5.75 7.92 -8.87
C VAL A 2 -5.63 6.96 -10.05
N LYS A 3 -5.11 7.43 -11.18
CA LYS A 3 -4.93 6.60 -12.37
C LYS A 3 -3.98 5.42 -12.12
N LEU A 4 -2.87 5.67 -11.44
CA LEU A 4 -1.91 4.61 -11.12
C LEU A 4 -2.55 3.54 -10.23
N LEU A 5 -3.21 3.95 -9.15
CA LEU A 5 -3.84 3.00 -8.24
C LEU A 5 -4.99 2.25 -8.92
N GLY A 6 -5.79 2.92 -9.73
CA GLY A 6 -6.85 2.28 -10.50
C GLY A 6 -6.30 1.19 -11.42
N GLN A 7 -5.21 1.47 -12.12
CA GLN A 7 -4.56 0.51 -13.00
C GLN A 7 -4.01 -0.70 -12.23
N LEU A 8 -3.34 -0.46 -11.09
CA LEU A 8 -2.80 -1.55 -10.27
C LEU A 8 -3.91 -2.45 -9.73
N LEU A 9 -5.04 -1.86 -9.33
CA LEU A 9 -6.19 -2.63 -8.87
C LEU A 9 -6.80 -3.47 -9.98
N GLU A 10 -6.90 -2.91 -11.20
CA GLU A 10 -7.37 -3.66 -12.35
C GLU A 10 -6.45 -4.84 -12.69
N GLU A 11 -5.14 -4.63 -12.63
CA GLU A 11 -4.14 -5.69 -12.86
C GLU A 11 -4.22 -6.78 -11.79
N ALA A 12 -4.56 -6.41 -10.56
CA ALA A 12 -4.70 -7.36 -9.46
C ALA A 12 -6.07 -8.04 -9.41
N TYR A 13 -7.01 -7.65 -10.27
CA TYR A 13 -8.39 -8.15 -10.24
C TYR A 13 -8.49 -9.69 -10.21
N PRO A 14 -7.72 -10.45 -10.99
CA PRO A 14 -7.77 -11.92 -10.90
C PRO A 14 -7.46 -12.45 -9.51
N ASN A 15 -6.54 -11.81 -8.80
CA ASN A 15 -6.19 -12.21 -7.42
C ASN A 15 -7.32 -11.90 -6.43
N PHE A 16 -8.03 -10.78 -6.63
CA PHE A 16 -9.21 -10.47 -5.84
C PHE A 16 -10.31 -11.50 -6.05
N VAL A 17 -10.56 -11.87 -7.29
CA VAL A 17 -11.58 -12.88 -7.62
C VAL A 17 -11.23 -14.23 -7.00
N GLU A 18 -9.98 -14.66 -7.10
CA GLU A 18 -9.51 -15.92 -6.55
C GLU A 18 -9.75 -16.02 -5.03
N LYS A 19 -9.62 -14.90 -4.32
CA LYS A 19 -9.80 -14.84 -2.87
C LYS A 19 -11.22 -14.43 -2.46
N ASN A 20 -12.14 -14.28 -3.40
CA ASN A 20 -13.49 -13.76 -3.14
C ASN A 20 -13.47 -12.37 -2.47
N LEU A 21 -12.52 -11.54 -2.88
CA LEU A 21 -12.38 -10.18 -2.38
C LEU A 21 -12.95 -9.19 -3.39
N SER A 22 -13.53 -8.11 -2.87
CA SER A 22 -13.84 -6.93 -3.65
C SER A 22 -12.93 -5.78 -3.22
N TYR A 23 -12.81 -4.77 -4.08
CA TYR A 23 -12.10 -3.55 -3.70
C TYR A 23 -12.94 -2.33 -4.04
N ASP A 24 -12.64 -1.24 -3.35
CA ASP A 24 -13.27 0.05 -3.57
C ASP A 24 -12.16 1.11 -3.57
N LEU A 25 -12.20 2.00 -4.55
CA LEU A 25 -11.24 3.10 -4.68
C LEU A 25 -11.98 4.43 -4.52
N GLN A 26 -11.62 5.18 -3.49
CA GLN A 26 -12.23 6.47 -3.18
C GLN A 26 -11.17 7.57 -3.21
N SER A 27 -11.51 8.71 -3.80
CA SER A 27 -10.63 9.87 -3.86
C SER A 27 -11.42 11.15 -3.69
N ASN A 28 -10.83 12.13 -2.98
CA ASN A 28 -11.45 13.45 -2.85
C ASN A 28 -11.18 14.34 -4.06
N VAL A 29 -10.30 13.91 -4.96
CA VAL A 29 -10.03 14.59 -6.24
C VAL A 29 -9.89 13.55 -7.34
N PRO A 30 -10.35 13.86 -8.57
CA PRO A 30 -10.28 12.89 -9.67
C PRO A 30 -8.85 12.63 -10.16
N VAL A 31 -7.99 13.65 -10.10
CA VAL A 31 -6.60 13.56 -10.56
C VAL A 31 -5.71 14.36 -9.64
N LYS A 32 -4.57 13.78 -9.27
CA LYS A 32 -3.53 14.49 -8.53
C LYS A 32 -2.18 14.18 -9.17
N ILE A 33 -1.47 15.22 -9.53
CA ILE A 33 -0.14 15.11 -10.13
C ILE A 33 0.90 15.27 -9.03
N ILE A 34 1.86 14.32 -8.97
CA ILE A 34 3.00 14.41 -8.09
C ILE A 34 4.26 14.16 -8.89
N THR A 35 5.39 14.70 -8.42
CA THR A 35 6.70 14.45 -9.01
C THR A 35 7.35 13.30 -8.27
N ALA A 36 7.57 12.19 -8.96
CA ALA A 36 8.07 10.97 -8.35
C ALA A 36 8.53 9.98 -9.43
N ASP A 37 9.18 8.91 -9.01
CA ASP A 37 9.51 7.80 -9.90
C ASP A 37 8.29 6.89 -10.04
N GLY A 38 7.72 6.81 -11.24
CA GLY A 38 6.51 6.04 -11.51
C GLY A 38 6.67 4.54 -11.29
N ASN A 39 7.82 4.00 -11.63
CA ASN A 39 8.10 2.58 -11.45
C ASN A 39 8.21 2.23 -9.96
N LEU A 40 8.86 3.11 -9.19
CA LEU A 40 8.97 2.91 -7.74
C LEU A 40 7.62 3.03 -7.05
N LEU A 41 6.80 4.01 -7.43
CA LEU A 41 5.46 4.15 -6.84
C LEU A 41 4.56 2.96 -7.20
N ALA A 42 4.64 2.47 -8.43
CA ALA A 42 3.90 1.28 -8.82
C ALA A 42 4.31 0.09 -7.96
N ARG A 43 5.61 -0.09 -7.74
CA ARG A 43 6.13 -1.16 -6.89
C ARG A 43 5.68 -1.03 -5.45
N LEU A 44 5.72 0.19 -4.91
CA LEU A 44 5.24 0.48 -3.55
C LEU A 44 3.80 0.03 -3.37
N PHE A 45 2.91 0.53 -4.21
CA PHE A 45 1.48 0.25 -4.05
C PHE A 45 1.12 -1.18 -4.44
N ASP A 46 1.82 -1.78 -5.38
CA ASP A 46 1.63 -3.19 -5.71
C ASP A 46 1.96 -4.08 -4.51
N ASN A 47 3.03 -3.77 -3.79
CA ASN A 47 3.38 -4.48 -2.56
C ASN A 47 2.30 -4.33 -1.48
N LEU A 48 1.75 -3.12 -1.32
CA LEU A 48 0.71 -2.88 -0.32
C LEU A 48 -0.63 -3.52 -0.71
N ILE A 49 -1.00 -3.46 -1.98
CA ILE A 49 -2.22 -4.10 -2.48
C ILE A 49 -2.10 -5.61 -2.35
N GLY A 50 -0.95 -6.18 -2.73
CA GLY A 50 -0.70 -7.62 -2.59
C GLY A 50 -0.79 -8.08 -1.15
N ASN A 51 -0.26 -7.28 -0.22
CA ASN A 51 -0.36 -7.55 1.22
C ASN A 51 -1.82 -7.52 1.69
N ALA A 52 -2.60 -6.53 1.22
CA ALA A 52 -4.01 -6.43 1.59
C ALA A 52 -4.83 -7.63 1.07
N ILE A 53 -4.53 -8.12 -0.13
CA ILE A 53 -5.17 -9.31 -0.68
C ILE A 53 -4.84 -10.53 0.17
N LYS A 54 -3.57 -10.67 0.54
CA LYS A 54 -3.09 -11.81 1.32
C LYS A 54 -3.77 -11.93 2.69
N TYR A 55 -3.97 -10.81 3.37
CA TYR A 55 -4.54 -10.79 4.72
C TYR A 55 -6.01 -10.42 4.77
N GLY A 56 -6.59 -9.99 3.65
CA GLY A 56 -7.96 -9.49 3.62
C GLY A 56 -9.03 -10.52 3.31
N ALA A 57 -8.66 -11.77 3.06
CA ALA A 57 -9.59 -12.79 2.56
C ALA A 57 -10.81 -12.99 3.47
N ASP A 58 -10.61 -12.99 4.79
CA ASP A 58 -11.69 -13.19 5.75
C ASP A 58 -12.66 -12.00 5.80
N GLY A 59 -12.16 -10.80 5.57
CA GLY A 59 -12.96 -9.58 5.58
C GLY A 59 -13.65 -9.26 4.26
N LYS A 60 -13.32 -9.98 3.21
CA LYS A 60 -13.95 -9.96 1.88
C LYS A 60 -13.89 -8.64 1.13
N ARG A 61 -13.17 -7.63 1.64
CA ARG A 61 -13.03 -6.37 0.92
C ARG A 61 -11.72 -5.65 1.26
N VAL A 62 -11.28 -4.83 0.32
CA VAL A 62 -10.13 -3.94 0.46
C VAL A 62 -10.61 -2.53 0.08
N LEU A 63 -10.28 -1.56 0.90
CA LEU A 63 -10.63 -0.17 0.66
C LEU A 63 -9.36 0.63 0.40
N VAL A 64 -9.31 1.31 -0.74
CA VAL A 64 -8.21 2.21 -1.09
C VAL A 64 -8.76 3.64 -1.11
N LYS A 65 -8.19 4.51 -0.28
CA LYS A 65 -8.57 5.92 -0.22
C LYS A 65 -7.40 6.81 -0.60
N ILE A 66 -7.67 7.80 -1.42
CA ILE A 66 -6.72 8.84 -1.78
C ILE A 66 -7.26 10.17 -1.31
N LEU A 67 -6.52 10.82 -0.43
CA LEU A 67 -6.88 12.12 0.10
C LEU A 67 -5.77 13.12 -0.25
N ALA A 68 -6.09 14.10 -1.08
CA ALA A 68 -5.18 15.19 -1.39
C ALA A 68 -5.55 16.41 -0.56
N GLN A 69 -4.60 16.92 0.22
CA GLN A 69 -4.82 18.06 1.10
C GLN A 69 -3.55 18.91 1.12
N GLU A 70 -3.66 20.14 0.63
CA GLU A 70 -2.52 21.05 0.49
C GLU A 70 -1.42 20.39 -0.35
N ASP A 71 -0.22 20.24 0.21
CA ASP A 71 0.94 19.67 -0.48
C ASP A 71 1.12 18.18 -0.22
N VAL A 72 0.17 17.54 0.44
CA VAL A 72 0.28 16.14 0.86
C VAL A 72 -0.79 15.30 0.19
N VAL A 73 -0.36 14.17 -0.36
CA VAL A 73 -1.28 13.10 -0.80
C VAL A 73 -1.16 11.96 0.19
N THR A 74 -2.28 11.57 0.75
CA THR A 74 -2.38 10.45 1.68
C THR A 74 -3.11 9.30 0.99
N VAL A 75 -2.47 8.14 0.94
CA VAL A 75 -3.08 6.92 0.41
C VAL A 75 -3.21 5.94 1.56
N SER A 76 -4.42 5.49 1.83
CA SER A 76 -4.66 4.44 2.82
C SER A 76 -5.23 3.21 2.16
N ILE A 77 -4.71 2.06 2.54
CA ILE A 77 -5.14 0.76 2.04
C ILE A 77 -5.57 -0.05 3.26
N THR A 78 -6.85 -0.38 3.32
CA THR A 78 -7.46 -1.07 4.45
C THR A 78 -7.91 -2.45 4.02
N ASN A 79 -7.53 -3.46 4.78
CA ASN A 79 -8.11 -4.79 4.69
C ASN A 79 -8.74 -5.16 6.03
N TYR A 80 -9.70 -6.06 5.98
CA TYR A 80 -10.47 -6.47 7.15
C TYR A 80 -10.24 -7.96 7.39
N GLY A 81 -10.36 -8.39 8.62
CA GLY A 81 -10.19 -9.81 8.98
C GLY A 81 -9.05 -9.99 9.95
N TYR A 82 -7.88 -10.39 9.46
CA TYR A 82 -6.76 -10.68 10.36
C TYR A 82 -6.27 -9.40 11.05
N VAL A 83 -6.12 -9.49 12.38
CA VAL A 83 -5.58 -8.39 13.20
C VAL A 83 -4.12 -8.70 13.53
N ILE A 84 -3.23 -7.78 13.17
CA ILE A 84 -1.80 -7.93 13.48
C ILE A 84 -1.61 -7.64 14.98
N PRO A 85 -0.99 -8.55 15.74
CA PRO A 85 -0.72 -8.31 17.15
C PRO A 85 0.08 -7.02 17.35
N PRO A 86 -0.24 -6.21 18.39
CA PRO A 86 0.45 -4.93 18.61
C PRO A 86 1.96 -5.06 18.73
N GLU A 87 2.45 -6.15 19.31
CA GLU A 87 3.89 -6.40 19.46
C GLU A 87 4.60 -6.65 18.14
N GLU A 88 3.88 -7.05 17.10
CA GLU A 88 4.45 -7.28 15.77
C GLU A 88 4.44 -6.03 14.89
N LEU A 89 3.57 -5.05 15.16
CA LEU A 89 3.45 -3.85 14.33
C LEU A 89 4.78 -3.12 14.11
N PRO A 90 5.65 -2.91 15.12
CA PRO A 90 6.92 -2.24 14.88
C PRO A 90 7.89 -3.04 14.03
N LEU A 91 7.65 -4.33 13.84
CA LEU A 91 8.58 -5.25 13.19
C LEU A 91 8.25 -5.54 11.74
N ILE A 92 7.03 -5.25 11.29
CA ILE A 92 6.54 -5.72 9.98
C ILE A 92 7.28 -5.12 8.78
N PHE A 93 7.96 -3.98 8.96
CA PHE A 93 8.75 -3.35 7.90
C PHE A 93 10.21 -3.84 7.86
N ASN A 94 10.61 -4.69 8.80
CA ASN A 94 11.96 -5.25 8.81
C ASN A 94 12.10 -6.30 7.71
N LYS A 95 13.27 -6.33 7.08
CA LYS A 95 13.57 -7.33 6.03
C LYS A 95 13.40 -8.74 6.59
N PHE A 96 12.77 -9.59 5.78
CA PHE A 96 12.53 -11.01 6.09
C PHE A 96 11.59 -11.26 7.27
N TYR A 97 11.09 -10.19 7.92
CA TYR A 97 10.10 -10.38 8.97
C TYR A 97 8.76 -10.77 8.33
N ARG A 98 8.11 -11.76 8.91
CA ARG A 98 6.78 -12.21 8.48
C ARG A 98 5.91 -12.36 9.72
N VAL A 99 4.67 -11.87 9.61
CA VAL A 99 3.68 -12.10 10.67
C VAL A 99 3.51 -13.61 10.86
N GLU A 100 3.35 -14.06 12.09
CA GLU A 100 3.31 -15.48 12.43
C GLU A 100 2.37 -16.28 11.54
N GLN A 101 1.17 -15.76 11.26
CA GLN A 101 0.20 -16.41 10.39
C GLN A 101 0.73 -16.61 8.97
N SER A 102 1.61 -15.74 8.48
CA SER A 102 2.16 -15.80 7.13
C SER A 102 3.41 -16.68 7.01
N ARG A 103 3.90 -17.24 8.12
CA ARG A 103 5.08 -18.10 8.12
C ARG A 103 4.80 -19.47 7.52
N SER A 104 3.53 -19.84 7.38
CA SER A 104 3.19 -21.08 6.69
C SER A 104 3.44 -20.93 5.20
N SER A 105 3.80 -22.04 4.55
CA SER A 105 4.07 -22.06 3.11
C SER A 105 2.82 -21.68 2.28
N SER A 106 1.64 -21.90 2.80
CA SER A 106 0.38 -21.61 2.09
C SER A 106 0.10 -20.11 1.98
N THR A 107 0.64 -19.31 2.90
CA THR A 107 0.47 -17.85 2.88
C THR A 107 1.70 -17.12 2.37
N GLY A 108 2.73 -17.85 2.06
CA GLY A 108 4.00 -17.51 1.45
C GLY A 108 4.37 -16.05 1.25
N GLY A 109 5.53 -15.82 0.74
CA GLY A 109 6.15 -14.53 0.54
C GLY A 109 7.53 -14.52 1.20
N THR A 110 8.39 -13.63 0.75
CA THR A 110 9.78 -13.58 1.19
C THR A 110 10.00 -12.74 2.44
N GLY A 111 8.99 -11.95 2.85
CA GLY A 111 9.16 -10.98 3.92
C GLY A 111 9.87 -9.71 3.48
N LEU A 112 10.01 -9.49 2.17
CA LEU A 112 10.69 -8.31 1.62
C LEU A 112 9.74 -7.21 1.17
N GLY A 113 8.48 -7.54 0.85
CA GLY A 113 7.54 -6.59 0.24
C GLY A 113 7.34 -5.32 1.06
N LEU A 114 7.11 -5.44 2.37
CA LEU A 114 6.90 -4.28 3.23
C LEU A 114 8.20 -3.51 3.48
N ALA A 115 9.35 -4.18 3.57
CA ALA A 115 10.64 -3.50 3.69
C ALA A 115 10.93 -2.67 2.44
N ILE A 116 10.63 -3.20 1.26
CA ILE A 116 10.78 -2.48 -0.01
C ILE A 116 9.84 -1.29 -0.06
N ALA A 117 8.58 -1.46 0.37
CA ALA A 117 7.61 -0.37 0.44
C ALA A 117 8.13 0.77 1.33
N LYS A 118 8.66 0.43 2.50
CA LYS A 118 9.24 1.41 3.43
C LYS A 118 10.41 2.16 2.78
N GLU A 119 11.32 1.46 2.12
CA GLU A 119 12.45 2.09 1.42
C GLU A 119 11.98 3.07 0.35
N ILE A 120 10.98 2.70 -0.44
CA ILE A 120 10.47 3.56 -1.50
C ILE A 120 9.86 4.84 -0.90
N VAL A 121 9.07 4.70 0.15
CA VAL A 121 8.48 5.84 0.86
C VAL A 121 9.58 6.76 1.41
N ASP A 122 10.60 6.18 2.02
CA ASP A 122 11.73 6.95 2.56
C ASP A 122 12.47 7.70 1.46
N MET A 123 12.68 7.08 0.30
CA MET A 123 13.29 7.73 -0.86
C MET A 123 12.49 8.94 -1.36
N HIS A 124 11.18 8.93 -1.15
CA HIS A 124 10.29 10.02 -1.54
C HIS A 124 10.09 11.04 -0.41
N GLY A 125 10.78 10.90 0.71
CA GLY A 125 10.63 11.81 1.85
C GLY A 125 9.28 11.74 2.52
N GLY A 126 8.55 10.66 2.30
CA GLY A 126 7.23 10.45 2.86
C GLY A 126 7.25 9.63 4.15
N THR A 127 6.07 9.25 4.58
CA THR A 127 5.89 8.37 5.74
C THR A 127 4.97 7.22 5.41
N ILE A 128 5.21 6.08 6.05
CA ILE A 128 4.31 4.92 5.99
C ILE A 128 4.05 4.46 7.42
N ASN A 129 2.78 4.25 7.73
CA ASN A 129 2.35 3.80 9.05
C ASN A 129 1.34 2.67 8.89
N VAL A 130 1.18 1.89 9.95
CA VAL A 130 0.21 0.81 10.00
C VAL A 130 -0.53 0.84 11.33
N THR A 131 -1.83 0.62 11.26
CA THR A 131 -2.65 0.34 12.44
C THR A 131 -3.43 -0.94 12.17
N SER A 132 -3.72 -1.69 13.22
CA SER A 132 -4.48 -2.93 13.07
C SER A 132 -5.33 -3.17 14.30
N ASP A 133 -6.62 -3.32 14.10
CA ASP A 133 -7.60 -3.62 15.14
C ASP A 133 -8.82 -4.29 14.50
N LEU A 134 -9.90 -4.44 15.26
CA LEU A 134 -11.13 -5.07 14.76
C LEU A 134 -11.82 -4.27 13.66
N ASP A 135 -11.51 -2.99 13.53
CA ASP A 135 -12.06 -2.12 12.48
C ASP A 135 -11.26 -2.19 11.17
N GLY A 136 -10.16 -2.91 11.17
CA GLY A 136 -9.35 -3.15 9.99
C GLY A 136 -7.87 -2.93 10.21
N THR A 137 -7.09 -3.40 9.24
CA THR A 137 -5.66 -3.14 9.16
C THR A 137 -5.43 -2.10 8.08
N VAL A 138 -4.85 -0.96 8.45
CA VAL A 138 -4.70 0.20 7.58
C VAL A 138 -3.23 0.53 7.41
N PHE A 139 -2.76 0.48 6.17
CA PHE A 139 -1.46 1.04 5.78
C PHE A 139 -1.69 2.44 5.22
N THR A 140 -1.04 3.43 5.79
CA THR A 140 -1.19 4.83 5.40
C THR A 140 0.15 5.37 4.89
N VAL A 141 0.16 5.81 3.64
CA VAL A 141 1.33 6.42 2.99
C VAL A 141 1.04 7.89 2.78
N LYS A 142 1.95 8.76 3.22
CA LYS A 142 1.88 10.19 2.97
C LYS A 142 3.06 10.63 2.12
N LEU A 143 2.77 11.29 1.01
CA LEU A 143 3.76 11.77 0.06
C LEU A 143 3.54 13.26 -0.18
N GLN A 144 4.65 14.02 -0.27
CA GLN A 144 4.57 15.43 -0.63
C GLN A 144 4.41 15.56 -2.14
N VAL A 145 3.53 16.46 -2.57
CA VAL A 145 3.21 16.65 -3.99
C VAL A 145 4.44 17.08 -4.81
N ASN A 146 5.30 17.89 -4.23
CA ASN A 146 6.45 18.48 -4.91
C ASN A 146 7.79 17.91 -4.43
N PHE A 147 7.78 16.73 -3.79
CA PHE A 147 9.02 16.11 -3.34
C PHE A 147 9.83 15.63 -4.55
N ASP A 148 11.11 15.95 -4.56
CA ASP A 148 12.01 15.69 -5.67
C ASP A 148 13.14 14.77 -5.20
N ILE A 149 13.09 13.49 -5.60
CA ILE A 149 14.11 12.50 -5.23
C ILE A 149 15.42 12.81 -5.93
N ASN A 150 15.32 13.10 -7.22
CA ASN A 150 16.45 13.33 -8.08
C ASN A 150 16.00 14.15 -9.29
N LYS A 151 16.37 15.40 -9.31
CA LYS A 151 15.92 16.35 -10.35
C LYS A 151 16.21 15.93 -11.78
N GLU A 152 17.21 15.06 -11.97
CA GLU A 152 17.61 14.61 -13.30
C GLU A 152 16.79 13.43 -13.81
N ASN A 153 16.11 12.72 -12.93
CA ASN A 153 15.44 11.45 -13.25
C ASN A 153 13.94 11.47 -13.00
N PHE A 154 13.33 12.63 -12.83
CA PHE A 154 11.93 12.66 -12.50
C PHE A 154 10.99 12.54 -13.66
N GLY A 155 9.94 11.75 -13.44
CA GLY A 155 8.71 11.85 -14.18
C GLY A 155 7.62 12.54 -13.36
N THR A 156 6.56 12.99 -14.03
CA THR A 156 5.35 13.50 -13.38
C THR A 156 4.28 12.42 -13.45
N ILE A 157 3.63 12.16 -12.29
CA ILE A 157 2.61 11.12 -12.17
C ILE A 157 1.29 11.76 -11.75
N SER A 158 0.22 11.40 -12.42
CA SER A 158 -1.12 11.88 -12.11
C SER A 158 -2.03 10.76 -11.63
#